data_e101a5451b14309ae5be8d2096f4424c
#
_entry.id   e101a5451b14309ae5be8d2096f4424c
#
_cell.length_a   1.000
_cell.length_b   1.000
_cell.length_c   1.000
_cell.angle_alpha   90.00
_cell.angle_beta   90.00
_cell.angle_gamma   90.00
#
_symmetry.space_group_name_H-M   'P 1'
#
loop_
_entity.id
_entity.type
_entity.pdbx_description
1 polymer ?
#
loop_
_entity_poly.entity_id
_entity_poly.type
_entity_poly.pdbx_seq_one_letter_code
_entity_poly.pdbx_strand_id
1 'polypeptide(L)'
;SMDMQPRKMLLNDDIIQKVDLESYARTAYQKTINETPKLYGEDQIEARRRQISYLNLRWFMVTLMDRMDRTSMHCGLEARVPFADHRIVEYLYNVPWELKCLNGVVKGLLRAAGEGILPDEVLYRRKSPYPKTYDPNYEKILSKELLKVMAKKGAPIKELIDAYKLSRFLDSPKAVSYTHLTLP
;
A
#
# COMPACT_ATOMS: atom_id res chain seq x y z
N SER A 1 6.83 10.66 5.96
CA SER A 1 7.90 11.11 5.05
C SER A 1 8.01 10.11 3.92
N MET A 2 8.02 10.58 2.68
CA MET A 2 8.33 9.74 1.54
C MET A 2 9.85 9.54 1.51
N ASP A 3 10.34 8.64 2.35
CA ASP A 3 11.75 8.27 2.31
C ASP A 3 11.98 7.40 1.06
N MET A 4 12.69 7.97 0.09
CA MET A 4 13.03 7.28 -1.17
C MET A 4 14.34 6.52 -1.08
N GLN A 5 15.09 6.63 0.01
CA GLN A 5 16.39 5.98 0.16
C GLN A 5 16.33 4.45 0.02
N PRO A 6 15.38 3.74 0.65
CA PRO A 6 15.29 2.29 0.47
C PRO A 6 15.01 1.87 -0.98
N ARG A 7 14.30 2.73 -1.73
CA ARG A 7 13.97 2.47 -3.14
C ARG A 7 15.15 2.72 -4.07
N LYS A 8 16.01 3.69 -3.73
CA LYS A 8 17.22 4.02 -4.50
C LYS A 8 18.37 3.06 -4.24
N MET A 9 18.33 2.37 -3.10
CA MET A 9 19.44 1.57 -2.58
C MET A 9 20.00 0.56 -3.60
N LEU A 10 19.14 0.00 -4.44
CA LEU A 10 19.50 -1.02 -5.42
C LEU A 10 19.59 -0.51 -6.87
N LEU A 11 19.16 0.73 -7.12
CA LEU A 11 19.12 1.26 -8.48
C LEU A 11 20.51 1.65 -8.98
N ASN A 12 20.70 1.55 -10.29
CA ASN A 12 21.85 2.11 -10.99
C ASN A 12 21.90 3.63 -10.79
N ASP A 13 23.10 4.18 -10.64
CA ASP A 13 23.29 5.62 -10.41
C ASP A 13 22.83 6.45 -11.62
N ASP A 14 22.99 5.94 -12.82
CA ASP A 14 22.47 6.56 -14.05
C ASP A 14 20.94 6.75 -14.01
N ILE A 15 20.23 5.76 -13.49
CA ILE A 15 18.78 5.84 -13.33
C ILE A 15 18.43 6.88 -12.28
N ILE A 16 19.12 6.89 -11.14
CA ILE A 16 18.90 7.84 -10.05
C ILE A 16 19.14 9.27 -10.54
N GLN A 17 20.14 9.50 -11.38
CA GLN A 17 20.45 10.81 -11.95
C GLN A 17 19.45 11.25 -13.03
N LYS A 18 19.00 10.32 -13.88
CA LYS A 18 18.05 10.62 -14.97
C LYS A 18 16.62 10.82 -14.49
N VAL A 19 16.23 10.15 -13.39
CA VAL A 19 14.88 10.17 -12.84
C VAL A 19 14.91 10.81 -11.46
N ASP A 20 14.44 12.05 -11.35
CA ASP A 20 14.23 12.70 -10.05
C ASP A 20 13.01 12.09 -9.35
N LEU A 21 13.26 10.97 -8.65
CA LEU A 21 12.22 10.20 -7.94
C LEU A 21 11.53 11.01 -6.86
N GLU A 22 12.26 11.91 -6.19
CA GLU A 22 11.70 12.78 -5.15
C GLU A 22 10.75 13.81 -5.76
N SER A 23 11.15 14.45 -6.83
CA SER A 23 10.31 15.41 -7.54
C SER A 23 9.06 14.74 -8.11
N TYR A 24 9.21 13.56 -8.71
CA TYR A 24 8.09 12.77 -9.20
C TYR A 24 7.09 12.45 -8.08
N ALA A 25 7.57 11.91 -6.97
CA ALA A 25 6.71 11.54 -5.84
C ALA A 25 6.02 12.76 -5.23
N ARG A 26 6.75 13.87 -5.08
CA ARG A 26 6.20 15.15 -4.58
C ARG A 26 5.13 15.71 -5.51
N THR A 27 5.40 15.71 -6.80
CA THR A 27 4.46 16.21 -7.81
C THR A 27 3.20 15.37 -7.85
N ALA A 28 3.33 14.03 -7.83
CA ALA A 28 2.20 13.12 -7.80
C ALA A 28 1.35 13.29 -6.52
N TYR A 29 2.00 13.44 -5.37
CA TYR A 29 1.33 13.74 -4.11
C TYR A 29 0.57 15.06 -4.17
N GLN A 30 1.25 16.14 -4.58
CA GLN A 30 0.65 17.47 -4.64
C GLN A 30 -0.51 17.54 -5.63
N LYS A 31 -0.37 16.88 -6.78
CA LYS A 31 -1.46 16.74 -7.74
C LYS A 31 -2.68 16.08 -7.08
N THR A 32 -2.49 14.98 -6.38
CA THR A 32 -3.59 14.27 -5.70
C THR A 32 -4.24 15.13 -4.62
N ILE A 33 -3.45 15.89 -3.86
CA ILE A 33 -3.99 16.83 -2.86
C ILE A 33 -4.83 17.93 -3.54
N ASN A 34 -4.37 18.48 -4.65
CA ASN A 34 -5.08 19.53 -5.38
C ASN A 34 -6.38 19.02 -6.02
N GLU A 35 -6.41 17.75 -6.44
CA GLU A 35 -7.59 17.07 -6.99
C GLU A 35 -8.61 16.66 -5.91
N THR A 36 -8.26 16.75 -4.62
CA THR A 36 -9.16 16.35 -3.54
C THR A 36 -10.44 17.20 -3.57
N PRO A 37 -11.63 16.58 -3.68
CA PRO A 37 -12.89 17.30 -3.59
C PRO A 37 -13.01 18.04 -2.26
N LYS A 38 -13.46 19.29 -2.30
CA LYS A 38 -13.61 20.15 -1.11
C LYS A 38 -15.09 20.39 -0.85
N LEU A 39 -15.46 20.47 0.43
CA LEU A 39 -16.78 20.93 0.84
C LEU A 39 -16.72 22.38 1.30
N TYR A 40 -17.74 23.13 0.92
CA TYR A 40 -17.88 24.51 1.38
C TYR A 40 -18.12 24.55 2.89
N GLY A 41 -17.40 25.41 3.61
CA GLY A 41 -17.52 25.53 5.06
C GLY A 41 -16.89 24.43 5.89
N GLU A 42 -16.16 23.49 5.25
CA GLU A 42 -15.44 22.43 5.95
C GLU A 42 -14.27 23.00 6.76
N ASP A 43 -14.14 22.59 8.02
CA ASP A 43 -13.00 22.99 8.84
C ASP A 43 -11.70 22.34 8.40
N GLN A 44 -10.56 22.84 8.90
CA GLN A 44 -9.24 22.39 8.50
C GLN A 44 -8.97 20.91 8.84
N ILE A 45 -9.54 20.41 9.93
CA ILE A 45 -9.34 19.04 10.39
C ILE A 45 -10.10 18.09 9.47
N GLU A 46 -11.37 18.38 9.18
CA GLU A 46 -12.18 17.59 8.25
C GLU A 46 -11.62 17.65 6.82
N ALA A 47 -11.18 18.82 6.37
CA ALA A 47 -10.50 18.97 5.09
C ALA A 47 -9.24 18.08 5.00
N ARG A 48 -8.44 18.02 6.08
CA ARG A 48 -7.27 17.15 6.13
C ARG A 48 -7.63 15.67 6.16
N ARG A 49 -8.65 15.27 6.90
CA ARG A 49 -9.19 13.91 6.93
C ARG A 49 -9.67 13.47 5.55
N ARG A 50 -10.32 14.39 4.83
CA ARG A 50 -10.78 14.17 3.46
C ARG A 50 -9.61 13.97 2.49
N GLN A 51 -8.57 14.78 2.58
CA GLN A 51 -7.34 14.59 1.80
C GLN A 51 -6.70 13.23 2.06
N ILE A 52 -6.59 12.82 3.33
CA ILE A 52 -6.03 11.51 3.70
C ILE A 52 -6.90 10.38 3.13
N SER A 53 -8.23 10.50 3.21
CA SER A 53 -9.16 9.54 2.62
C SER A 53 -8.97 9.44 1.09
N TYR A 54 -8.87 10.58 0.42
CA TYR A 54 -8.67 10.63 -1.02
C TYR A 54 -7.32 10.02 -1.46
N LEU A 55 -6.24 10.32 -0.73
CA LEU A 55 -4.94 9.68 -0.95
C LEU A 55 -5.01 8.16 -0.81
N ASN A 56 -5.71 7.67 0.23
CA ASN A 56 -5.89 6.22 0.42
C ASN A 56 -6.70 5.59 -0.71
N LEU A 57 -7.75 6.24 -1.18
CA LEU A 57 -8.53 5.76 -2.32
C LEU A 57 -7.70 5.71 -3.60
N ARG A 58 -6.98 6.79 -3.92
CA ARG A 58 -6.24 6.95 -5.18
C ARG A 58 -4.97 6.10 -5.27
N TRP A 59 -4.32 5.81 -4.14
CA TRP A 59 -3.03 5.12 -4.12
C TRP A 59 -3.08 3.77 -3.42
N PHE A 60 -3.47 3.75 -2.16
CA PHE A 60 -3.41 2.53 -1.37
C PHE A 60 -4.45 1.49 -1.80
N MET A 61 -5.71 1.90 -1.91
CA MET A 61 -6.80 0.98 -2.30
C MET A 61 -6.60 0.44 -3.70
N VAL A 62 -6.24 1.31 -4.66
CA VAL A 62 -5.97 0.88 -6.05
C VAL A 62 -4.83 -0.13 -6.10
N THR A 63 -3.75 0.09 -5.36
CA THR A 63 -2.62 -0.85 -5.28
C THR A 63 -3.03 -2.20 -4.71
N LEU A 64 -3.87 -2.20 -3.66
CA LEU A 64 -4.36 -3.46 -3.06
C LEU A 64 -5.26 -4.22 -4.02
N MET A 65 -6.16 -3.53 -4.69
CA MET A 65 -7.09 -4.13 -5.65
C MET A 65 -6.36 -4.70 -6.86
N ASP A 66 -5.44 -3.95 -7.46
CA ASP A 66 -4.63 -4.40 -8.60
C ASP A 66 -3.81 -5.65 -8.24
N ARG A 67 -3.17 -5.65 -7.07
CA ARG A 67 -2.43 -6.81 -6.60
C ARG A 67 -3.33 -8.04 -6.40
N MET A 68 -4.48 -7.84 -5.76
CA MET A 68 -5.44 -8.92 -5.51
C MET A 68 -5.97 -9.48 -6.82
N ASP A 69 -6.41 -8.63 -7.73
CA ASP A 69 -6.94 -9.00 -9.03
C ASP A 69 -5.91 -9.82 -9.84
N ARG A 70 -4.71 -9.31 -10.00
CA ARG A 70 -3.63 -10.00 -10.75
C ARG A 70 -3.28 -11.35 -10.15
N THR A 71 -3.20 -11.45 -8.83
CA THR A 71 -2.82 -12.72 -8.18
C THR A 71 -3.94 -13.74 -8.23
N SER A 72 -5.20 -13.34 -8.05
CA SER A 72 -6.33 -14.24 -8.10
C SER A 72 -6.65 -14.69 -9.53
N MET A 73 -6.64 -13.76 -10.50
CA MET A 73 -6.88 -14.07 -11.90
C MET A 73 -5.79 -14.95 -12.52
N HIS A 74 -4.54 -14.84 -12.03
CA HIS A 74 -3.48 -15.78 -12.43
C HIS A 74 -3.84 -17.24 -12.09
N CYS A 75 -4.62 -17.45 -11.03
CA CYS A 75 -5.11 -18.75 -10.61
C CYS A 75 -6.53 -19.06 -11.15
N GLY A 76 -7.07 -18.24 -12.03
CA GLY A 76 -8.43 -18.41 -12.56
C GLY A 76 -9.54 -18.11 -11.55
N LEU A 77 -9.24 -17.35 -10.50
CA LEU A 77 -10.21 -16.96 -9.48
C LEU A 77 -10.55 -15.48 -9.60
N GLU A 78 -11.84 -15.15 -9.63
CA GLU A 78 -12.29 -13.77 -9.56
C GLU A 78 -12.48 -13.35 -8.10
N ALA A 79 -11.65 -12.41 -7.64
CA ALA A 79 -11.79 -11.84 -6.32
C ALA A 79 -12.63 -10.56 -6.37
N ARG A 80 -13.70 -10.51 -5.55
CA ARG A 80 -14.60 -9.35 -5.46
C ARG A 80 -14.43 -8.66 -4.12
N VAL A 81 -14.49 -7.32 -4.11
CA VAL A 81 -14.30 -6.49 -2.92
C VAL A 81 -15.55 -5.64 -2.68
N PRO A 82 -16.55 -6.15 -1.93
CA PRO A 82 -17.81 -5.44 -1.70
C PRO A 82 -17.62 -4.03 -1.10
N PHE A 83 -16.63 -3.85 -0.21
CA PHE A 83 -16.33 -2.55 0.40
C PHE A 83 -15.66 -1.55 -0.53
N ALA A 84 -15.26 -1.96 -1.75
CA ALA A 84 -14.78 -1.08 -2.80
C ALA A 84 -15.87 -0.74 -3.84
N ASP A 85 -17.13 -1.13 -3.58
CA ASP A 85 -18.26 -0.70 -4.41
C ASP A 85 -18.33 0.83 -4.41
N HIS A 86 -18.38 1.43 -5.62
CA HIS A 86 -18.35 2.88 -5.78
C HIS A 86 -19.47 3.60 -5.00
N ARG A 87 -20.65 2.99 -4.90
CA ARG A 87 -21.80 3.53 -4.16
C ARG A 87 -21.49 3.66 -2.66
N ILE A 88 -20.84 2.64 -2.09
CA ILE A 88 -20.41 2.66 -0.69
C ILE A 88 -19.31 3.69 -0.50
N VAL A 89 -18.33 3.74 -1.42
CA VAL A 89 -17.23 4.69 -1.36
C VAL A 89 -17.73 6.13 -1.45
N GLU A 90 -18.59 6.44 -2.41
CA GLU A 90 -19.20 7.77 -2.59
C GLU A 90 -20.00 8.20 -1.37
N TYR A 91 -20.83 7.31 -0.85
CA TYR A 91 -21.60 7.58 0.37
C TYR A 91 -20.67 7.85 1.57
N LEU A 92 -19.76 6.94 1.86
CA LEU A 92 -18.87 7.04 3.01
C LEU A 92 -17.87 8.20 2.88
N TYR A 93 -17.50 8.60 1.68
CA TYR A 93 -16.59 9.74 1.49
C TYR A 93 -17.14 11.03 2.09
N ASN A 94 -18.47 11.21 2.01
CA ASN A 94 -19.17 12.39 2.49
C ASN A 94 -19.68 12.28 3.96
N VAL A 95 -19.62 11.09 4.56
CA VAL A 95 -19.99 10.91 5.96
C VAL A 95 -18.97 11.63 6.87
N PRO A 96 -19.38 12.44 7.84
CA PRO A 96 -18.49 13.08 8.82
C PRO A 96 -17.65 12.06 9.60
N TRP A 97 -16.43 12.47 9.97
CA TRP A 97 -15.54 11.57 10.69
C TRP A 97 -16.07 11.08 12.03
N GLU A 98 -16.80 11.92 12.73
CA GLU A 98 -17.46 11.59 14.01
C GLU A 98 -18.37 10.37 13.91
N LEU A 99 -19.09 10.25 12.80
CA LEU A 99 -19.93 9.08 12.53
C LEU A 99 -19.10 7.88 12.09
N LYS A 100 -18.06 8.06 11.28
CA LYS A 100 -17.15 6.96 10.88
C LYS A 100 -16.45 6.34 12.09
N CYS A 101 -16.11 7.17 13.08
CA CYS A 101 -15.44 6.80 14.31
C CYS A 101 -16.39 6.99 15.52
N LEU A 102 -17.60 6.48 15.39
CA LEU A 102 -18.66 6.63 16.37
C LEU A 102 -18.17 6.25 17.77
N ASN A 103 -18.35 7.14 18.74
CA ASN A 103 -17.88 6.98 20.13
C ASN A 103 -16.36 6.75 20.26
N GLY A 104 -15.54 7.23 19.30
CA GLY A 104 -14.11 7.03 19.27
C GLY A 104 -13.69 5.61 18.87
N VAL A 105 -14.62 4.77 18.48
CA VAL A 105 -14.35 3.37 18.13
C VAL A 105 -13.98 3.25 16.66
N VAL A 106 -12.88 2.57 16.38
CA VAL A 106 -12.45 2.29 15.00
C VAL A 106 -13.54 1.51 14.25
N LYS A 107 -13.93 2.03 13.08
CA LYS A 107 -15.04 1.50 12.26
C LYS A 107 -16.38 1.55 12.99
N GLY A 108 -16.60 2.54 13.83
CA GLY A 108 -17.81 2.66 14.65
C GLY A 108 -19.11 2.56 13.86
N LEU A 109 -19.22 3.30 12.76
CA LEU A 109 -20.38 3.24 11.86
C LEU A 109 -20.64 1.83 11.32
N LEU A 110 -19.59 1.13 10.87
CA LEU A 110 -19.72 -0.23 10.35
C LEU A 110 -20.15 -1.22 11.44
N ARG A 111 -19.64 -1.04 12.66
CA ARG A 111 -20.04 -1.87 13.81
C ARG A 111 -21.50 -1.63 14.18
N ALA A 112 -21.93 -0.37 14.27
CA ALA A 112 -23.33 -0.04 14.52
C ALA A 112 -24.26 -0.61 13.44
N ALA A 113 -23.89 -0.54 12.18
CA ALA A 113 -24.65 -1.15 11.09
C ALA A 113 -24.70 -2.69 11.13
N GLY A 114 -23.75 -3.32 11.80
CA GLY A 114 -23.68 -4.79 11.95
C GLY A 114 -24.39 -5.32 13.21
N GLU A 115 -24.85 -4.45 14.10
CA GLU A 115 -25.58 -4.85 15.31
C GLU A 115 -26.87 -5.61 14.96
N GLY A 116 -27.10 -6.72 15.63
CA GLY A 116 -28.22 -7.61 15.33
C GLY A 116 -28.10 -8.45 14.04
N ILE A 117 -27.05 -8.22 13.24
CA ILE A 117 -26.77 -8.96 12.01
C ILE A 117 -25.58 -9.91 12.19
N LEU A 118 -24.53 -9.43 12.85
CA LEU A 118 -23.29 -10.18 13.08
C LEU A 118 -23.18 -10.62 14.54
N PRO A 119 -22.60 -11.79 14.83
CA PRO A 119 -22.22 -12.17 16.18
C PRO A 119 -21.24 -11.17 16.81
N ASP A 120 -21.38 -10.91 18.11
CA ASP A 120 -20.54 -9.94 18.84
C ASP A 120 -19.04 -10.23 18.73
N GLU A 121 -18.65 -11.49 18.70
CA GLU A 121 -17.26 -11.94 18.52
C GLU A 121 -16.66 -11.43 17.20
N VAL A 122 -17.45 -11.35 16.14
CA VAL A 122 -17.05 -10.83 14.84
C VAL A 122 -17.11 -9.30 14.83
N LEU A 123 -18.20 -8.75 15.36
CA LEU A 123 -18.50 -7.33 15.34
C LEU A 123 -17.46 -6.51 16.12
N TYR A 124 -17.05 -6.99 17.30
CA TYR A 124 -16.14 -6.29 18.20
C TYR A 124 -14.71 -6.83 18.15
N ARG A 125 -14.43 -7.73 17.24
CA ARG A 125 -13.09 -8.29 17.06
C ARG A 125 -12.05 -7.19 16.84
N ARG A 126 -10.94 -7.27 17.56
CA ARG A 126 -9.79 -6.40 17.33
C ARG A 126 -9.11 -6.78 16.03
N LYS A 127 -8.63 -5.75 15.28
CA LYS A 127 -7.83 -5.99 14.09
C LYS A 127 -6.55 -6.72 14.48
N SER A 128 -6.33 -7.90 13.90
CA SER A 128 -5.04 -8.58 13.95
C SER A 128 -4.31 -8.40 12.61
N PRO A 129 -3.01 -8.12 12.61
CA PRO A 129 -2.23 -8.12 11.40
C PRO A 129 -2.15 -9.54 10.81
N TYR A 130 -1.90 -9.64 9.51
CA TYR A 130 -1.54 -10.93 8.92
C TYR A 130 -0.27 -11.47 9.59
N PRO A 131 -0.16 -12.81 9.76
CA PRO A 131 1.05 -13.40 10.28
C PRO A 131 2.25 -12.96 9.44
N LYS A 132 3.30 -12.51 10.11
CA LYS A 132 4.58 -12.27 9.44
C LYS A 132 5.28 -13.59 9.22
N THR A 133 5.87 -13.78 8.06
CA THR A 133 6.73 -14.93 7.80
C THR A 133 8.10 -14.64 8.43
N TYR A 134 8.43 -15.38 9.47
CA TYR A 134 9.75 -15.33 10.13
C TYR A 134 10.64 -16.51 9.71
N ASP A 135 10.24 -17.23 8.67
CA ASP A 135 10.99 -18.39 8.20
C ASP A 135 12.25 -17.94 7.44
N PRO A 136 13.45 -18.25 7.95
CA PRO A 136 14.70 -17.94 7.25
C PRO A 136 14.80 -18.58 5.86
N ASN A 137 14.07 -19.66 5.60
CA ASN A 137 14.05 -20.31 4.30
C ASN A 137 13.32 -19.47 3.27
N TYR A 138 12.30 -18.68 3.68
CA TYR A 138 11.59 -17.77 2.79
C TYR A 138 12.55 -16.74 2.18
N GLU A 139 13.39 -16.12 3.00
CA GLU A 139 14.41 -15.15 2.54
C GLU A 139 15.41 -15.80 1.57
N LYS A 140 15.89 -17.00 1.89
CA LYS A 140 16.80 -17.76 1.02
C LYS A 140 16.16 -18.09 -0.33
N ILE A 141 14.89 -18.49 -0.33
CA ILE A 141 14.15 -18.78 -1.57
C ILE A 141 14.00 -17.52 -2.41
N LEU A 142 13.58 -16.40 -1.81
CA LEU A 142 13.44 -15.12 -2.52
C LEU A 142 14.77 -14.64 -3.11
N SER A 143 15.84 -14.71 -2.33
CA SER A 143 17.19 -14.34 -2.80
C SER A 143 17.63 -15.22 -3.98
N LYS A 144 17.39 -16.52 -3.91
CA LYS A 144 17.68 -17.45 -4.99
C LYS A 144 16.89 -17.16 -6.25
N GLU A 145 15.59 -16.87 -6.14
CA GLU A 145 14.75 -16.52 -7.28
C GLU A 145 15.17 -15.18 -7.91
N LEU A 146 15.48 -14.19 -7.09
CA LEU A 146 16.00 -12.92 -7.57
C LEU A 146 17.30 -13.08 -8.35
N LEU A 147 18.25 -13.87 -7.82
CA LEU A 147 19.50 -14.16 -8.50
C LEU A 147 19.27 -14.93 -9.82
N LYS A 148 18.30 -15.84 -9.89
CA LYS A 148 17.92 -16.50 -11.15
C LYS A 148 17.41 -15.50 -12.19
N VAL A 149 16.59 -14.53 -11.78
CA VAL A 149 16.11 -13.48 -12.68
C VAL A 149 17.27 -12.61 -13.15
N MET A 150 18.19 -12.24 -12.27
CA MET A 150 19.38 -11.47 -12.59
C MET A 150 20.36 -12.23 -13.51
N ALA A 151 20.38 -13.55 -13.44
CA ALA A 151 21.23 -14.39 -14.32
C ALA A 151 20.69 -14.48 -15.76
N LYS A 152 19.39 -14.26 -16.00
CA LYS A 152 18.81 -14.35 -17.34
C LYS A 152 19.41 -13.30 -18.28
N LYS A 153 19.86 -13.75 -19.45
CA LYS A 153 20.34 -12.84 -20.51
C LYS A 153 19.18 -11.97 -20.99
N GLY A 154 19.39 -10.65 -21.02
CA GLY A 154 18.36 -9.68 -21.47
C GLY A 154 17.23 -9.41 -20.47
N ALA A 155 17.36 -9.81 -19.21
CA ALA A 155 16.35 -9.47 -18.19
C ALA A 155 16.26 -7.94 -18.01
N PRO A 156 15.10 -7.29 -18.23
CA PRO A 156 14.97 -5.82 -18.19
C PRO A 156 15.38 -5.21 -16.85
N ILE A 157 15.22 -5.96 -15.76
CA ILE A 157 15.60 -5.51 -14.41
C ILE A 157 17.10 -5.16 -14.29
N LYS A 158 17.95 -5.74 -15.15
CA LYS A 158 19.40 -5.46 -15.16
C LYS A 158 19.73 -4.03 -15.58
N GLU A 159 18.86 -3.40 -16.34
CA GLU A 159 19.02 -2.00 -16.73
C GLU A 159 18.73 -1.06 -15.55
N LEU A 160 17.95 -1.52 -14.58
CA LEU A 160 17.50 -0.73 -13.44
C LEU A 160 18.35 -0.95 -12.19
N ILE A 161 18.79 -2.20 -11.94
CA ILE A 161 19.45 -2.61 -10.70
C ILE A 161 20.97 -2.73 -10.89
N ASP A 162 21.68 -2.10 -9.96
CA ASP A 162 23.12 -2.25 -9.81
C ASP A 162 23.47 -3.61 -9.17
N ALA A 163 24.22 -4.43 -9.91
CA ALA A 163 24.55 -5.79 -9.47
C ALA A 163 25.44 -5.81 -8.20
N TYR A 164 26.32 -4.82 -8.03
CA TYR A 164 27.17 -4.73 -6.85
C TYR A 164 26.37 -4.31 -5.61
N LYS A 165 25.48 -3.31 -5.76
CA LYS A 165 24.57 -2.89 -4.69
C LYS A 165 23.66 -4.04 -4.27
N LEU A 166 23.17 -4.82 -5.24
CA LEU A 166 22.34 -6.00 -4.98
C LEU A 166 23.11 -7.07 -4.20
N SER A 167 24.34 -7.41 -4.61
CA SER A 167 25.16 -8.39 -3.89
C SER A 167 25.37 -7.97 -2.43
N ARG A 168 25.79 -6.73 -2.19
CA ARG A 168 25.94 -6.20 -0.83
C ARG A 168 24.65 -6.23 -0.02
N PHE A 169 23.51 -5.98 -0.66
CA PHE A 169 22.22 -6.07 -0.01
C PHE A 169 21.88 -7.50 0.42
N LEU A 170 22.13 -8.49 -0.42
CA LEU A 170 21.86 -9.90 -0.15
C LEU A 170 22.80 -10.48 0.92
N ASP A 171 24.03 -9.97 1.00
CA ASP A 171 25.02 -10.38 2.00
C ASP A 171 24.76 -9.76 3.40
N SER A 172 23.87 -8.78 3.51
CA SER A 172 23.57 -8.11 4.77
C SER A 172 22.54 -8.89 5.58
N PRO A 173 22.87 -9.32 6.83
CA PRO A 173 21.94 -10.10 7.66
C PRO A 173 20.65 -9.36 8.08
N LYS A 174 20.58 -8.05 7.83
CA LYS A 174 19.39 -7.21 8.10
C LYS A 174 18.58 -6.90 6.84
N ALA A 175 18.96 -7.43 5.69
CA ALA A 175 18.50 -6.98 4.39
C ALA A 175 17.05 -7.36 4.07
N VAL A 176 16.49 -8.36 4.71
CA VAL A 176 15.15 -8.87 4.40
C VAL A 176 14.25 -8.77 5.63
N SER A 177 14.14 -7.57 6.19
CA SER A 177 13.04 -7.28 7.10
C SER A 177 11.78 -7.01 6.29
N TYR A 178 10.68 -7.68 6.64
CA TYR A 178 9.36 -7.52 6.04
C TYR A 178 8.92 -6.04 5.90
N THR A 179 9.41 -5.17 6.77
CA THR A 179 9.17 -3.72 6.73
C THR A 179 9.73 -3.02 5.49
N HIS A 180 10.68 -3.61 4.79
CA HIS A 180 11.26 -3.04 3.57
C HIS A 180 10.67 -3.63 2.28
N LEU A 181 10.01 -4.77 2.35
CA LEU A 181 9.36 -5.42 1.21
C LEU A 181 7.87 -5.10 1.08
N THR A 182 7.22 -4.71 2.16
CA THR A 182 5.87 -4.15 2.13
C THR A 182 5.94 -2.64 2.03
N LEU A 183 6.18 -2.18 0.83
CA LEU A 183 5.91 -0.79 0.51
C LEU A 183 4.40 -0.57 0.52
N PRO A 184 3.93 0.55 1.11
CA PRO A 184 2.54 0.96 1.01
C PRO A 184 2.15 1.24 -0.44
#